data_9b396f78449d4a7a93b225df2989a2e5
#
_entry.id   9b396f78449d4a7a93b225df2989a2e5
#
_cell.length_a   1.000
_cell.length_b   1.000
_cell.length_c   1.000
_cell.angle_alpha   90.00
_cell.angle_beta   90.00
_cell.angle_gamma   90.00
#
_symmetry.space_group_name_H-M   'P 1'
#
loop_
_entity.id
_entity.type
_entity.pdbx_description
1 polymer ?
#
loop_
_entity_poly.entity_id
_entity_poly.type
_entity_poly.pdbx_seq_one_letter_code
_entity_poly.pdbx_strand_id
1 'polypeptide(L)'
;MLFRSSYWGDKGGITVSGGEALMQIDFLIELFEKAHQRGINTCLDTSAQPFRKEGAFFDKFERLMAVTDTVLLDIKHINDEEHRKLTRHSNVNILDCARYLSEIHKPVWIRHVLIPGITDKDEYLYQLRDFLSTLSNIERIDVLPYHTMGIYKYEKLGIAYPLEGIDPPTSDRIAHAEAILQEAL
;
A
#
# COMPACT_ATOMS: atom_id res chain seq x y z
N MET A 1 -30.64 4.17 8.09
CA MET A 1 -30.93 3.54 6.80
C MET A 1 -29.61 3.05 6.22
N LEU A 2 -29.34 1.74 6.26
CA LEU A 2 -28.13 1.18 5.68
C LEU A 2 -28.32 1.16 4.17
N PHE A 3 -27.60 2.02 3.45
CA PHE A 3 -27.42 1.85 2.02
C PHE A 3 -26.56 0.58 1.83
N ARG A 4 -27.18 -0.57 1.74
CA ARG A 4 -26.53 -1.73 1.13
C ARG A 4 -26.45 -1.41 -0.36
N SER A 5 -25.29 -0.97 -0.79
CA SER A 5 -25.03 -0.83 -2.20
C SER A 5 -25.24 -2.20 -2.85
N SER A 6 -26.00 -2.27 -3.93
CA SER A 6 -26.15 -3.46 -4.75
C SER A 6 -24.82 -4.00 -5.28
N TYR A 7 -23.75 -3.20 -5.21
CA TYR A 7 -22.39 -3.55 -5.59
C TYR A 7 -21.65 -4.40 -4.54
N TRP A 8 -22.05 -4.35 -3.26
CA TRP A 8 -21.31 -5.04 -2.20
C TRP A 8 -21.61 -6.52 -2.09
N GLY A 9 -22.82 -6.95 -2.46
CA GLY A 9 -23.27 -8.31 -2.22
C GLY A 9 -23.06 -8.71 -0.74
N ASP A 10 -22.75 -9.97 -0.52
CA ASP A 10 -22.48 -10.51 0.83
C ASP A 10 -20.98 -10.40 1.23
N LYS A 11 -20.10 -10.00 0.31
CA LYS A 11 -18.64 -9.98 0.51
C LYS A 11 -18.02 -8.60 0.37
N GLY A 12 -18.83 -7.58 0.11
CA GLY A 12 -18.33 -6.21 -0.05
C GLY A 12 -18.11 -5.51 1.29
N GLY A 13 -17.40 -4.39 1.22
CA GLY A 13 -17.05 -3.64 2.42
C GLY A 13 -16.69 -2.19 2.13
N ILE A 14 -15.92 -1.62 3.03
CA ILE A 14 -15.38 -0.28 2.91
C ILE A 14 -13.86 -0.33 2.83
N THR A 15 -13.29 0.40 1.89
CA THR A 15 -11.86 0.68 1.85
C THR A 15 -11.65 2.13 2.25
N VAL A 16 -10.78 2.37 3.22
CA VAL A 16 -10.38 3.72 3.60
C VAL A 16 -8.96 3.97 3.11
N SER A 17 -8.85 4.99 2.28
CA SER A 17 -7.60 5.53 1.74
C SER A 17 -7.51 7.03 2.01
N GLY A 18 -6.57 7.73 1.40
CA GLY A 18 -6.46 9.18 1.52
C GLY A 18 -5.07 9.65 1.10
N GLY A 19 -4.54 10.73 1.66
CA GLY A 19 -3.11 11.00 1.59
C GLY A 19 -2.33 9.88 2.31
N GLU A 20 -2.53 9.77 3.63
CA GLU A 20 -2.12 8.63 4.46
C GLU A 20 -3.19 8.42 5.54
N ALA A 21 -3.93 7.34 5.43
CA ALA A 21 -5.06 7.06 6.31
C ALA A 21 -4.67 6.93 7.79
N LEU A 22 -3.50 6.35 8.08
CA LEU A 22 -2.99 6.17 9.45
C LEU A 22 -2.71 7.48 10.20
N MET A 23 -2.64 8.62 9.49
CA MET A 23 -2.57 9.94 10.15
C MET A 23 -3.84 10.29 10.94
N GLN A 24 -4.95 9.58 10.66
CA GLN A 24 -6.23 9.73 11.35
C GLN A 24 -6.64 8.42 12.05
N ILE A 25 -5.68 7.77 12.71
CA ILE A 25 -5.85 6.41 13.26
C ILE A 25 -7.03 6.32 14.25
N ASP A 26 -7.29 7.33 15.05
CA ASP A 26 -8.41 7.34 15.99
C ASP A 26 -9.76 7.30 15.27
N PHE A 27 -9.91 8.07 14.20
CA PHE A 27 -11.09 8.03 13.33
C PHE A 27 -11.25 6.68 12.64
N LEU A 28 -10.14 6.10 12.14
CA LEU A 28 -10.17 4.78 11.51
C LEU A 28 -10.67 3.69 12.47
N ILE A 29 -10.17 3.69 13.70
CA ILE A 29 -10.59 2.74 14.72
C ILE A 29 -12.11 2.82 14.93
N GLU A 30 -12.63 4.02 15.19
CA GLU A 30 -14.07 4.20 15.41
C GLU A 30 -14.92 3.78 14.20
N LEU A 31 -14.46 4.09 12.99
CA LEU A 31 -15.15 3.75 11.75
C LEU A 31 -15.17 2.22 11.55
N PHE A 32 -14.01 1.57 11.69
CA PHE A 32 -13.87 0.15 11.45
C PHE A 32 -14.56 -0.68 12.53
N GLU A 33 -14.52 -0.27 13.80
CA GLU A 33 -15.31 -0.90 14.87
C GLU A 33 -16.81 -0.88 14.56
N LYS A 34 -17.33 0.28 14.10
CA LYS A 34 -18.74 0.41 13.72
C LYS A 34 -19.10 -0.40 12.46
N ALA A 35 -18.18 -0.52 11.51
CA ALA A 35 -18.35 -1.35 10.32
C ALA A 35 -18.36 -2.84 10.69
N HIS A 36 -17.37 -3.27 11.47
CA HIS A 36 -17.21 -4.65 11.93
C HIS A 36 -18.43 -5.14 12.74
N GLN A 37 -18.95 -4.30 13.67
CA GLN A 37 -20.20 -4.60 14.41
C GLN A 37 -21.41 -4.82 13.51
N ARG A 38 -21.39 -4.36 12.27
CA ARG A 38 -22.46 -4.53 11.26
C ARG A 38 -22.16 -5.63 10.24
N GLY A 39 -21.08 -6.39 10.43
CA GLY A 39 -20.64 -7.41 9.49
C GLY A 39 -20.21 -6.82 8.13
N ILE A 40 -19.69 -5.60 8.12
CA ILE A 40 -19.17 -4.95 6.93
C ILE A 40 -17.66 -5.16 6.90
N ASN A 41 -17.14 -5.72 5.81
CA ASN A 41 -15.71 -5.94 5.61
C ASN A 41 -14.97 -4.60 5.56
N THR A 42 -13.76 -4.57 6.14
CA THR A 42 -12.94 -3.37 6.30
C THR A 42 -11.59 -3.56 5.63
N CYS A 43 -11.19 -2.58 4.84
CA CYS A 43 -9.91 -2.58 4.15
C CYS A 43 -9.19 -1.25 4.39
N LEU A 44 -7.94 -1.34 4.86
CA LEU A 44 -7.06 -0.19 5.06
C LEU A 44 -6.11 -0.06 3.87
N ASP A 45 -6.13 1.09 3.20
CA ASP A 45 -5.20 1.44 2.13
C ASP A 45 -4.16 2.43 2.67
N THR A 46 -2.89 2.02 2.75
CA THR A 46 -1.84 2.78 3.43
C THR A 46 -0.45 2.53 2.85
N SER A 47 0.41 3.54 2.94
CA SER A 47 1.86 3.37 2.78
C SER A 47 2.56 2.90 4.05
N ALA A 48 1.85 2.83 5.18
CA ALA A 48 2.36 2.55 6.51
C ALA A 48 3.51 3.47 6.99
N GLN A 49 3.71 4.63 6.37
CA GLN A 49 4.75 5.58 6.75
C GLN A 49 4.71 5.99 8.24
N PRO A 50 3.52 6.18 8.89
CA PRO A 50 3.44 6.50 10.31
C PRO A 50 3.73 5.34 11.25
N PHE A 51 3.83 4.10 10.75
CA PHE A 51 3.99 2.91 11.59
C PHE A 51 5.23 3.01 12.49
N ARG A 52 5.04 2.60 13.74
CA ARG A 52 6.09 2.45 14.77
C ARG A 52 5.69 1.27 15.64
N LYS A 53 6.60 0.30 15.89
CA LYS A 53 6.35 -0.90 16.70
C LYS A 53 6.52 -0.61 18.21
N GLU A 54 6.16 0.60 18.66
CA GLU A 54 6.27 1.02 20.05
C GLU A 54 5.41 2.26 20.36
N GLY A 55 5.10 2.43 21.64
CA GLY A 55 4.36 3.58 22.17
C GLY A 55 2.88 3.61 21.81
N ALA A 56 2.21 4.70 22.15
CA ALA A 56 0.77 4.86 22.03
C ALA A 56 0.23 4.70 20.59
N PHE A 57 1.06 4.93 19.56
CA PHE A 57 0.65 4.68 18.19
C PHE A 57 0.52 3.18 17.93
N PHE A 58 1.44 2.36 18.46
CA PHE A 58 1.40 0.93 18.28
C PHE A 58 0.17 0.29 18.93
N ASP A 59 -0.16 0.71 20.17
CA ASP A 59 -1.38 0.24 20.86
C ASP A 59 -2.65 0.53 20.02
N LYS A 60 -2.70 1.71 19.40
CA LYS A 60 -3.79 2.08 18.49
C LYS A 60 -3.77 1.24 17.21
N PHE A 61 -2.58 0.98 16.67
CA PHE A 61 -2.44 0.17 15.45
C PHE A 61 -2.90 -1.27 15.69
N GLU A 62 -2.55 -1.88 16.81
CA GLU A 62 -3.05 -3.21 17.19
C GLU A 62 -4.58 -3.23 17.31
N ARG A 63 -5.16 -2.21 17.96
CA ARG A 63 -6.61 -2.07 18.04
C ARG A 63 -7.26 -1.93 16.67
N LEU A 64 -6.66 -1.15 15.77
CA LEU A 64 -7.14 -1.02 14.39
C LEU A 64 -7.06 -2.35 13.64
N MET A 65 -5.94 -3.08 13.77
CA MET A 65 -5.77 -4.39 13.12
C MET A 65 -6.76 -5.44 13.61
N ALA A 66 -7.24 -5.35 14.85
CA ALA A 66 -8.27 -6.27 15.36
C ALA A 66 -9.62 -6.14 14.62
N VAL A 67 -9.88 -5.02 13.97
CA VAL A 67 -11.12 -4.72 13.22
C VAL A 67 -10.87 -4.40 11.74
N THR A 68 -9.68 -4.72 11.23
CA THR A 68 -9.32 -4.62 9.81
C THR A 68 -9.27 -6.00 9.21
N ASP A 69 -9.98 -6.26 8.11
CA ASP A 69 -9.98 -7.57 7.45
C ASP A 69 -8.82 -7.69 6.45
N THR A 70 -8.51 -6.64 5.70
CA THR A 70 -7.45 -6.64 4.68
C THR A 70 -6.67 -5.32 4.71
N VAL A 71 -5.38 -5.39 4.44
CA VAL A 71 -4.52 -4.21 4.26
C VAL A 71 -4.00 -4.15 2.83
N LEU A 72 -4.23 -3.04 2.14
CA LEU A 72 -3.53 -2.69 0.90
C LEU A 72 -2.27 -1.92 1.29
N LEU A 73 -1.11 -2.53 1.12
CA LEU A 73 0.16 -1.96 1.54
C LEU A 73 0.99 -1.51 0.33
N ASP A 74 1.27 -0.22 0.28
CA ASP A 74 2.10 0.36 -0.77
C ASP A 74 3.59 0.23 -0.42
N ILE A 75 4.36 -0.53 -1.19
CA ILE A 75 5.83 -0.50 -1.14
C ILE A 75 6.33 0.26 -2.36
N LYS A 76 6.64 1.55 -2.16
CA LYS A 76 7.04 2.45 -3.26
C LYS A 76 8.41 2.13 -3.84
N HIS A 77 9.37 1.73 -2.99
CA HIS A 77 10.71 1.29 -3.39
C HIS A 77 11.33 0.42 -2.30
N ILE A 78 11.97 -0.67 -2.67
CA ILE A 78 12.62 -1.59 -1.71
C ILE A 78 13.93 -1.03 -1.14
N ASN A 79 14.72 -0.34 -1.94
CA ASN A 79 15.96 0.30 -1.50
C ASN A 79 15.64 1.61 -0.77
N ASP A 80 16.17 1.79 0.46
CA ASP A 80 15.85 2.93 1.32
C ASP A 80 16.35 4.28 0.74
N GLU A 81 17.52 4.28 0.13
CA GLU A 81 18.08 5.50 -0.46
C GLU A 81 17.23 5.99 -1.63
N GLU A 82 16.85 5.08 -2.53
CA GLU A 82 15.98 5.38 -3.67
C GLU A 82 14.56 5.75 -3.21
N HIS A 83 14.06 5.08 -2.16
CA HIS A 83 12.79 5.43 -1.54
C HIS A 83 12.81 6.86 -0.98
N ARG A 84 13.91 7.28 -0.34
CA ARG A 84 14.07 8.66 0.14
C ARG A 84 14.13 9.69 -0.99
N LYS A 85 14.76 9.34 -2.11
CA LYS A 85 14.75 10.22 -3.31
C LYS A 85 13.33 10.40 -3.84
N LEU A 86 12.55 9.32 -3.87
CA LEU A 86 11.18 9.30 -4.41
C LEU A 86 10.15 9.96 -3.47
N THR A 87 10.22 9.67 -2.17
CA THR A 87 9.15 10.00 -1.20
C THR A 87 9.56 11.01 -0.14
N ARG A 88 10.86 11.31 0.00
CA ARG A 88 11.48 12.09 1.08
C ARG A 88 11.48 11.38 2.44
N HIS A 89 11.08 10.13 2.50
CA HIS A 89 10.99 9.33 3.73
C HIS A 89 11.75 8.02 3.60
N SER A 90 12.14 7.45 4.74
CA SER A 90 12.67 6.08 4.81
C SER A 90 11.57 5.03 4.58
N ASN A 91 11.93 3.89 4.01
CA ASN A 91 11.02 2.75 3.89
C ASN A 91 11.07 1.79 5.10
N VAL A 92 11.95 2.01 6.08
CA VAL A 92 12.15 1.11 7.22
C VAL A 92 10.84 0.83 7.95
N ASN A 93 10.07 1.87 8.27
CA ASN A 93 8.77 1.71 8.93
C ASN A 93 7.77 0.89 8.11
N ILE A 94 7.81 1.03 6.78
CA ILE A 94 6.93 0.32 5.86
C ILE A 94 7.25 -1.16 5.85
N LEU A 95 8.54 -1.50 5.75
CA LEU A 95 9.01 -2.88 5.78
C LEU A 95 8.80 -3.53 7.16
N ASP A 96 8.96 -2.77 8.24
CA ASP A 96 8.66 -3.24 9.60
C ASP A 96 7.16 -3.47 9.80
N CYS A 97 6.31 -2.62 9.23
CA CYS A 97 4.87 -2.85 9.21
C CYS A 97 4.52 -4.14 8.45
N ALA A 98 5.11 -4.37 7.28
CA ALA A 98 4.89 -5.58 6.50
C ALA A 98 5.26 -6.85 7.29
N ARG A 99 6.41 -6.84 7.99
CA ARG A 99 6.84 -7.93 8.87
C ARG A 99 5.86 -8.15 10.02
N TYR A 100 5.45 -7.06 10.68
CA TYR A 100 4.47 -7.15 11.77
C TYR A 100 3.12 -7.70 11.31
N LEU A 101 2.61 -7.26 10.16
CA LEU A 101 1.38 -7.80 9.58
C LEU A 101 1.51 -9.31 9.27
N SER A 102 2.71 -9.77 8.86
CA SER A 102 3.00 -11.19 8.67
C SER A 102 3.05 -11.95 10.00
N GLU A 103 3.67 -11.38 11.04
CA GLU A 103 3.70 -11.97 12.40
C GLU A 103 2.28 -12.23 12.94
N ILE A 104 1.33 -11.33 12.69
CA ILE A 104 -0.07 -11.46 13.14
C ILE A 104 -0.99 -12.13 12.12
N HIS A 105 -0.44 -12.65 11.02
CA HIS A 105 -1.18 -13.28 9.92
C HIS A 105 -2.32 -12.42 9.34
N LYS A 106 -2.13 -11.10 9.29
CA LYS A 106 -3.09 -10.17 8.71
C LYS A 106 -3.05 -10.26 7.19
N PRO A 107 -4.17 -10.52 6.49
CA PRO A 107 -4.22 -10.54 5.02
C PRO A 107 -3.72 -9.23 4.41
N VAL A 108 -2.76 -9.33 3.48
CA VAL A 108 -2.14 -8.17 2.83
C VAL A 108 -2.17 -8.33 1.31
N TRP A 109 -2.55 -7.26 0.63
CA TRP A 109 -2.32 -7.07 -0.80
C TRP A 109 -1.21 -6.04 -0.96
N ILE A 110 -0.12 -6.44 -1.58
CA ILE A 110 1.01 -5.54 -1.87
C ILE A 110 0.74 -4.78 -3.15
N ARG A 111 1.00 -3.48 -3.14
CA ARG A 111 0.97 -2.65 -4.34
C ARG A 111 2.32 -2.02 -4.59
N HIS A 112 2.78 -2.13 -5.83
CA HIS A 112 4.04 -1.55 -6.27
C HIS A 112 3.83 -0.74 -7.55
N VAL A 113 4.15 0.57 -7.52
CA VAL A 113 4.05 1.42 -8.71
C VAL A 113 5.29 1.26 -9.56
N LEU A 114 5.10 0.82 -10.81
CA LEU A 114 6.19 0.59 -11.77
C LEU A 114 6.49 1.89 -12.53
N ILE A 115 7.58 2.56 -12.15
CA ILE A 115 8.05 3.81 -12.77
C ILE A 115 9.33 3.54 -13.55
N PRO A 116 9.34 3.71 -14.90
CA PRO A 116 10.52 3.45 -15.72
C PRO A 116 11.77 4.19 -15.26
N GLY A 117 12.88 3.46 -15.16
CA GLY A 117 14.18 3.97 -14.73
C GLY A 117 14.32 4.21 -13.21
N ILE A 118 13.23 4.13 -12.45
CA ILE A 118 13.22 4.38 -11.00
C ILE A 118 12.93 3.08 -10.24
N THR A 119 11.70 2.56 -10.33
CA THR A 119 11.28 1.38 -9.55
C THR A 119 11.28 0.10 -10.37
N ASP A 120 11.44 0.20 -11.68
CA ASP A 120 11.30 -0.93 -12.62
C ASP A 120 12.60 -1.70 -12.87
N LYS A 121 13.75 -1.32 -12.31
CA LYS A 121 15.00 -2.04 -12.52
C LYS A 121 14.91 -3.46 -11.96
N ASP A 122 15.40 -4.45 -12.72
CA ASP A 122 15.35 -5.86 -12.32
C ASP A 122 15.99 -6.10 -10.96
N GLU A 123 17.12 -5.44 -10.67
CA GLU A 123 17.77 -5.50 -9.35
C GLU A 123 16.79 -5.20 -8.22
N TYR A 124 15.99 -4.16 -8.35
CA TYR A 124 15.04 -3.75 -7.31
C TYR A 124 13.79 -4.65 -7.29
N LEU A 125 13.34 -5.13 -8.43
CA LEU A 125 12.24 -6.08 -8.50
C LEU A 125 12.62 -7.41 -7.82
N TYR A 126 13.83 -7.91 -8.04
CA TYR A 126 14.32 -9.11 -7.37
C TYR A 126 14.50 -8.89 -5.86
N GLN A 127 15.06 -7.74 -5.43
CA GLN A 127 15.15 -7.41 -4.02
C GLN A 127 13.78 -7.32 -3.35
N LEU A 128 12.79 -6.75 -4.04
CA LEU A 128 11.41 -6.68 -3.54
C LEU A 128 10.80 -8.08 -3.44
N ARG A 129 10.91 -8.91 -4.49
CA ARG A 129 10.46 -10.30 -4.47
C ARG A 129 11.08 -11.07 -3.30
N ASP A 130 12.39 -10.97 -3.12
CA ASP A 130 13.09 -11.69 -2.05
C ASP A 130 12.60 -11.25 -0.67
N PHE A 131 12.35 -9.96 -0.47
CA PHE A 131 11.72 -9.46 0.74
C PHE A 131 10.30 -10.01 0.92
N LEU A 132 9.47 -9.94 -0.11
CA LEU A 132 8.08 -10.42 -0.07
C LEU A 132 8.01 -11.91 0.22
N SER A 133 8.93 -12.73 -0.30
CA SER A 133 9.03 -14.18 -0.04
C SER A 133 9.30 -14.51 1.44
N THR A 134 9.74 -13.55 2.25
CA THR A 134 9.88 -13.74 3.71
C THR A 134 8.58 -13.58 4.49
N LEU A 135 7.50 -13.13 3.83
CA LEU A 135 6.19 -12.86 4.43
C LEU A 135 5.23 -14.00 4.13
N SER A 136 4.41 -14.38 5.10
CA SER A 136 3.51 -15.55 5.00
C SER A 136 2.02 -15.18 4.81
N ASN A 137 1.71 -13.90 4.67
CA ASN A 137 0.36 -13.37 4.74
C ASN A 137 -0.08 -12.59 3.47
N ILE A 138 0.72 -12.68 2.42
CA ILE A 138 0.43 -11.99 1.15
C ILE A 138 -0.59 -12.80 0.38
N GLU A 139 -1.73 -12.20 0.07
CA GLU A 139 -2.78 -12.81 -0.75
C GLU A 139 -2.71 -12.35 -2.21
N ARG A 140 -2.10 -11.19 -2.45
CA ARG A 140 -2.05 -10.60 -3.78
C ARG A 140 -0.90 -9.60 -3.91
N ILE A 141 -0.32 -9.52 -5.11
CA ILE A 141 0.66 -8.51 -5.49
C ILE A 141 0.15 -7.81 -6.76
N ASP A 142 -0.06 -6.50 -6.68
CA ASP A 142 -0.48 -5.66 -7.78
C ASP A 142 0.68 -4.77 -8.25
N VAL A 143 1.10 -4.96 -9.50
CA VAL A 143 2.00 -4.03 -10.19
C VAL A 143 1.15 -2.95 -10.85
N LEU A 144 1.30 -1.72 -10.40
CA LEU A 144 0.53 -0.58 -10.87
C LEU A 144 1.37 0.22 -11.88
N PRO A 145 1.03 0.24 -13.17
CA PRO A 145 1.75 1.05 -14.13
C PRO A 145 1.69 2.54 -13.79
N TYR A 146 2.85 3.20 -13.78
CA TYR A 146 2.89 4.66 -13.71
C TYR A 146 2.08 5.27 -14.86
N HIS A 147 1.37 6.35 -14.56
CA HIS A 147 0.57 7.10 -15.53
C HIS A 147 0.65 8.61 -15.28
N THR A 148 0.43 9.39 -16.32
CA THR A 148 0.56 10.85 -16.30
C THR A 148 -0.71 11.60 -15.89
N MET A 149 -1.79 10.91 -15.55
CA MET A 149 -3.09 11.52 -15.23
C MET A 149 -3.05 12.51 -14.05
N GLY A 150 -2.00 12.47 -13.21
CA GLY A 150 -1.83 13.39 -12.08
C GLY A 150 -1.18 14.73 -12.41
N ILE A 151 -0.56 14.89 -13.60
CA ILE A 151 0.24 16.06 -13.97
C ILE A 151 -0.57 17.36 -13.84
N TYR A 152 -1.81 17.37 -14.31
CA TYR A 152 -2.67 18.55 -14.25
C TYR A 152 -2.87 19.12 -12.84
N LYS A 153 -2.72 18.29 -11.80
CA LYS A 153 -2.83 18.73 -10.40
C LYS A 153 -1.61 19.56 -9.99
N TYR A 154 -0.42 19.13 -10.44
CA TYR A 154 0.83 19.87 -10.22
C TYR A 154 0.79 21.21 -10.95
N GLU A 155 0.35 21.23 -12.19
CA GLU A 155 0.15 22.46 -12.98
C GLU A 155 -0.78 23.44 -12.28
N LYS A 156 -1.96 22.96 -11.80
CA LYS A 156 -2.92 23.79 -11.06
C LYS A 156 -2.37 24.34 -9.75
N LEU A 157 -1.46 23.65 -9.12
CA LEU A 157 -0.81 24.07 -7.87
C LEU A 157 0.43 24.93 -8.12
N GLY A 158 0.88 25.09 -9.38
CA GLY A 158 2.12 25.79 -9.71
C GLY A 158 3.38 25.08 -9.19
N ILE A 159 3.32 23.75 -9.06
CA ILE A 159 4.43 22.93 -8.54
C ILE A 159 5.04 22.15 -9.70
N ALA A 160 6.36 22.14 -9.82
CA ALA A 160 7.05 21.34 -10.81
C ALA A 160 6.75 19.84 -10.64
N TYR A 161 6.44 19.16 -11.75
CA TYR A 161 6.17 17.73 -11.70
C TYR A 161 7.49 16.95 -11.57
N PRO A 162 7.70 16.16 -10.52
CA PRO A 162 8.98 15.52 -10.24
C PRO A 162 9.36 14.40 -11.21
N LEU A 163 8.41 13.88 -11.99
CA LEU A 163 8.60 12.81 -12.98
C LEU A 163 8.40 13.33 -14.42
N GLU A 164 8.72 14.60 -14.65
CA GLU A 164 8.63 15.21 -15.99
C GLU A 164 9.51 14.45 -16.98
N GLY A 165 9.00 14.16 -18.16
CA GLY A 165 9.70 13.43 -19.21
C GLY A 165 9.77 11.90 -19.03
N ILE A 166 9.13 11.35 -17.99
CA ILE A 166 9.02 9.89 -17.83
C ILE A 166 7.73 9.40 -18.47
N ASP A 167 7.85 8.56 -19.49
CA ASP A 167 6.72 7.89 -20.13
C ASP A 167 6.20 6.71 -19.30
N PRO A 168 4.92 6.33 -19.43
CA PRO A 168 4.41 5.09 -18.85
C PRO A 168 5.20 3.85 -19.30
N PRO A 169 5.29 2.80 -18.45
CA PRO A 169 5.98 1.56 -18.81
C PRO A 169 5.27 0.85 -19.98
N THR A 170 6.03 0.13 -20.79
CA THR A 170 5.50 -0.73 -21.85
C THR A 170 4.78 -1.94 -21.27
N SER A 171 3.85 -2.54 -22.03
CA SER A 171 3.14 -3.76 -21.62
C SER A 171 4.11 -4.92 -21.32
N ASP A 172 5.18 -5.06 -22.11
CA ASP A 172 6.19 -6.09 -21.88
C ASP A 172 6.95 -5.88 -20.57
N ARG A 173 7.23 -4.60 -20.23
CA ARG A 173 7.90 -4.27 -18.97
C ARG A 173 7.00 -4.53 -17.74
N ILE A 174 5.71 -4.24 -17.88
CA ILE A 174 4.71 -4.56 -16.86
C ILE A 174 4.65 -6.07 -16.65
N ALA A 175 4.44 -6.85 -17.73
CA ALA A 175 4.37 -8.31 -17.65
C ALA A 175 5.63 -8.94 -17.06
N HIS A 176 6.81 -8.40 -17.40
CA HIS A 176 8.08 -8.85 -16.83
C HIS A 176 8.16 -8.59 -15.31
N ALA A 177 7.78 -7.38 -14.86
CA ALA A 177 7.76 -7.05 -13.43
C ALA A 177 6.75 -7.90 -12.66
N GLU A 178 5.56 -8.11 -13.22
CA GLU A 178 4.54 -9.01 -12.65
C GLU A 178 5.09 -10.43 -12.51
N ALA A 179 5.73 -10.98 -13.54
CA ALA A 179 6.31 -12.33 -13.50
C ALA A 179 7.33 -12.47 -12.37
N ILE A 180 8.24 -11.50 -12.20
CA ILE A 180 9.23 -11.53 -11.10
C ILE A 180 8.54 -11.48 -9.72
N LEU A 181 7.60 -10.56 -9.53
CA LEU A 181 7.01 -10.35 -8.21
C LEU A 181 6.04 -11.46 -7.81
N GLN A 182 5.35 -12.09 -8.76
CA GLN A 182 4.46 -13.25 -8.51
C GLN A 182 5.22 -14.49 -8.01
N GLU A 183 6.54 -14.60 -8.23
CA GLU A 183 7.36 -15.67 -7.64
C GLU A 183 7.41 -15.63 -6.11
N ALA A 184 6.97 -14.52 -5.48
CA ALA A 184 6.93 -14.39 -4.02
C ALA A 184 5.67 -15.01 -3.38
N LEU A 185 4.66 -15.41 -4.16
CA LEU A 185 3.42 -16.04 -3.70
C LEU A 185 3.56 -17.57 -3.71
#